data_e9983a05478eb77a9477ed93bec670bc
#
_entry.id   e9983a05478eb77a9477ed93bec670bc
#
_cell.length_a   1.000
_cell.length_b   1.000
_cell.length_c   1.000
_cell.angle_alpha   90.00
_cell.angle_beta   90.00
_cell.angle_gamma   90.00
#
_symmetry.space_group_name_H-M   'P 1'
#
loop_
_entity.id
_entity.type
_entity.pdbx_description
1 polymer ?
#
loop_
_entity_poly.entity_id
_entity_poly.type
_entity_poly.pdbx_seq_one_letter_code
_entity_poly.pdbx_strand_id
1 'polypeptide(L)'
;MQRVKEIEVRPFSSREEYELMLDYFYEADDPFLRGMGVDRLKLPERNKWLNALLADHEKPDNERDRFYLVWIFRGTRVGHSSINKIVLGTEAYIHLHLWKSQLRRAGLGTEFVRRSAAFYFERFNLQKLVCEPCAENPAPNRVLEKLGFAFVRRYRTIPGVIAFEQDVNRYELRRPNQSLERTAGRCTEEVEVER
;
A
#
# COMPACT_ATOMS: atom_id res chain seq x y z
N MET A 1 -12.18 20.67 2.88
CA MET A 1 -12.85 19.72 1.97
C MET A 1 -12.31 19.67 0.52
N GLN A 2 -11.54 20.64 0.02
CA GLN A 2 -11.02 20.64 -1.38
C GLN A 2 -9.92 19.60 -1.67
N ARG A 3 -9.07 19.23 -0.71
CA ARG A 3 -7.93 18.29 -0.93
C ARG A 3 -8.32 16.86 -1.34
N VAL A 4 -9.52 16.40 -1.03
CA VAL A 4 -9.97 15.03 -1.32
C VAL A 4 -10.21 14.79 -2.81
N LYS A 5 -10.58 15.83 -3.58
CA LYS A 5 -10.80 15.75 -5.03
C LYS A 5 -9.50 15.66 -5.85
N GLU A 6 -8.35 15.96 -5.25
CA GLU A 6 -7.04 15.99 -5.92
C GLU A 6 -6.28 14.67 -5.84
N ILE A 7 -6.77 13.71 -5.03
CA ILE A 7 -6.15 12.40 -4.79
C ILE A 7 -6.91 11.32 -5.51
N GLU A 8 -6.23 10.59 -6.36
CA GLU A 8 -6.75 9.40 -7.04
C GLU A 8 -5.86 8.19 -6.72
N VAL A 9 -6.49 7.02 -6.57
CA VAL A 9 -5.84 5.72 -6.43
C VAL A 9 -6.56 4.76 -7.35
N ARG A 10 -5.84 4.15 -8.29
CA ARG A 10 -6.38 3.18 -9.23
C ARG A 10 -5.35 2.10 -9.58
N PRO A 11 -5.78 0.97 -10.15
CA PRO A 11 -4.85 -0.04 -10.68
C PRO A 11 -3.86 0.54 -11.68
N PHE A 12 -2.66 -0.03 -11.73
CA PHE A 12 -1.75 0.19 -12.86
C PHE A 12 -2.45 -0.25 -14.14
N SER A 13 -2.31 0.54 -15.19
CA SER A 13 -2.99 0.33 -16.47
C SER A 13 -2.08 0.48 -17.70
N SER A 14 -0.81 0.82 -17.49
CA SER A 14 0.14 1.02 -18.58
C SER A 14 1.54 0.56 -18.22
N ARG A 15 2.30 0.19 -19.24
CA ARG A 15 3.74 -0.11 -19.14
C ARG A 15 4.52 1.04 -18.48
N GLU A 16 4.20 2.30 -18.83
CA GLU A 16 4.83 3.49 -18.28
C GLU A 16 4.80 3.54 -16.75
N GLU A 17 3.71 3.09 -16.13
CA GLU A 17 3.56 3.09 -14.66
C GLU A 17 4.52 2.09 -14.00
N TYR A 18 4.78 0.96 -14.63
CA TYR A 18 5.81 0.02 -14.20
C TYR A 18 7.21 0.60 -14.40
N GLU A 19 7.46 1.29 -15.50
CA GLU A 19 8.74 1.95 -15.77
C GLU A 19 9.04 3.03 -14.73
N LEU A 20 8.08 3.90 -14.39
CA LEU A 20 8.20 4.91 -13.31
C LEU A 20 8.47 4.27 -11.95
N MET A 21 7.83 3.14 -11.65
CA MET A 21 8.10 2.39 -10.43
C MET A 21 9.53 1.84 -10.41
N LEU A 22 10.01 1.31 -11.53
CA LEU A 22 11.38 0.81 -11.63
C LEU A 22 12.39 1.94 -11.49
N ASP A 23 12.18 3.08 -12.16
CA ASP A 23 13.03 4.25 -12.07
C ASP A 23 13.18 4.71 -10.61
N TYR A 24 12.10 4.67 -9.81
CA TYR A 24 12.15 4.95 -8.38
C TYR A 24 13.15 4.07 -7.60
N PHE A 25 13.36 2.81 -7.99
CA PHE A 25 14.33 1.93 -7.36
C PHE A 25 15.73 2.06 -7.97
N TYR A 26 15.84 2.17 -9.29
CA TYR A 26 17.14 2.16 -9.97
C TYR A 26 17.86 3.51 -9.92
N GLU A 27 17.14 4.64 -9.89
CA GLU A 27 17.69 5.99 -9.78
C GLU A 27 17.91 6.44 -8.33
N ALA A 28 17.39 5.71 -7.35
CA ALA A 28 17.58 6.00 -5.94
C ALA A 28 19.06 5.83 -5.53
N ASP A 29 19.56 6.65 -4.61
CA ASP A 29 20.86 6.45 -4.02
C ASP A 29 20.89 5.30 -2.98
N ASP A 30 22.07 4.82 -2.63
CA ASP A 30 22.22 3.71 -1.69
C ASP A 30 21.69 4.01 -0.28
N PRO A 31 21.92 5.21 0.30
CA PRO A 31 21.34 5.55 1.60
C PRO A 31 19.81 5.48 1.60
N PHE A 32 19.18 5.92 0.53
CA PHE A 32 17.72 5.86 0.42
C PHE A 32 17.20 4.42 0.29
N LEU A 33 17.82 3.60 -0.56
CA LEU A 33 17.49 2.17 -0.69
C LEU A 33 17.66 1.44 0.64
N ARG A 34 18.80 1.65 1.33
CA ARG A 34 19.05 1.07 2.64
C ARG A 34 18.00 1.50 3.66
N GLY A 35 17.62 2.78 3.67
CA GLY A 35 16.56 3.29 4.53
C GLY A 35 15.19 2.63 4.28
N MET A 36 14.95 2.12 3.08
CA MET A 36 13.76 1.33 2.74
C MET A 36 13.92 -0.16 3.03
N GLY A 37 15.12 -0.63 3.38
CA GLY A 37 15.42 -2.05 3.57
C GLY A 37 15.73 -2.80 2.27
N VAL A 38 16.09 -2.08 1.20
CA VAL A 38 16.41 -2.63 -0.12
C VAL A 38 17.91 -2.78 -0.30
N ASP A 39 18.34 -3.93 -0.81
CA ASP A 39 19.71 -4.23 -1.21
C ASP A 39 19.85 -3.98 -2.72
N ARG A 40 20.65 -2.98 -3.11
CA ARG A 40 20.91 -2.67 -4.52
C ARG A 40 21.39 -3.88 -5.31
N LEU A 41 22.24 -4.70 -4.72
CA LEU A 41 22.81 -5.88 -5.37
C LEU A 41 21.79 -6.98 -5.65
N LYS A 42 20.63 -6.91 -5.01
CA LYS A 42 19.51 -7.84 -5.20
C LYS A 42 18.44 -7.32 -6.18
N LEU A 43 18.59 -6.10 -6.68
CA LEU A 43 17.70 -5.62 -7.74
C LEU A 43 17.93 -6.49 -8.99
N PRO A 44 16.88 -7.06 -9.59
CA PRO A 44 17.00 -7.82 -10.82
C PRO A 44 17.54 -6.95 -11.96
N GLU A 45 17.95 -7.53 -13.07
CA GLU A 45 18.17 -6.75 -14.30
C GLU A 45 16.85 -6.05 -14.70
N ARG A 46 16.91 -4.73 -15.02
CA ARG A 46 15.75 -3.85 -15.17
C ARG A 46 14.71 -4.37 -16.15
N ASN A 47 15.15 -4.78 -17.35
CA ASN A 47 14.23 -5.24 -18.39
C ASN A 47 13.64 -6.61 -18.05
N LYS A 48 14.41 -7.47 -17.39
CA LYS A 48 13.94 -8.77 -16.88
C LYS A 48 12.83 -8.57 -15.85
N TRP A 49 13.03 -7.62 -14.94
CA TRP A 49 12.02 -7.31 -13.93
C TRP A 49 10.77 -6.72 -14.57
N LEU A 50 10.92 -5.74 -15.48
CA LEU A 50 9.80 -5.14 -16.20
C LEU A 50 8.97 -6.20 -16.94
N ASN A 51 9.61 -7.09 -17.69
CA ASN A 51 8.91 -8.13 -18.43
C ASN A 51 8.16 -9.11 -17.51
N ALA A 52 8.76 -9.48 -16.37
CA ALA A 52 8.10 -10.32 -15.37
C ALA A 52 6.87 -9.63 -14.75
N LEU A 53 6.95 -8.32 -14.47
CA LEU A 53 5.84 -7.53 -13.96
C LEU A 53 4.69 -7.41 -14.96
N LEU A 54 5.02 -7.17 -16.24
CA LEU A 54 4.01 -7.10 -17.30
C LEU A 54 3.34 -8.45 -17.53
N ALA A 55 4.10 -9.54 -17.54
CA ALA A 55 3.55 -10.89 -17.65
C ALA A 55 2.62 -11.24 -16.47
N ASP A 56 2.96 -10.80 -15.25
CA ASP A 56 2.08 -10.98 -14.09
C ASP A 56 0.82 -10.10 -14.17
N HIS A 57 0.93 -8.90 -14.76
CA HIS A 57 -0.20 -8.00 -14.98
C HIS A 57 -1.28 -8.60 -15.89
N GLU A 58 -0.91 -9.37 -16.91
CA GLU A 58 -1.84 -10.00 -17.85
C GLU A 58 -2.63 -11.17 -17.25
N LYS A 59 -2.19 -11.70 -16.11
CA LYS A 59 -2.90 -12.78 -15.42
C LYS A 59 -4.23 -12.31 -14.82
N PRO A 60 -5.22 -13.19 -14.66
CA PRO A 60 -6.40 -12.91 -13.85
C PRO A 60 -6.00 -12.68 -12.38
N ASP A 61 -6.76 -11.86 -11.64
CA ASP A 61 -6.41 -11.43 -10.29
C ASP A 61 -6.10 -12.56 -9.30
N ASN A 62 -6.74 -13.70 -9.46
CA ASN A 62 -6.56 -14.89 -8.62
C ASN A 62 -5.27 -15.68 -8.91
N GLU A 63 -4.55 -15.33 -9.98
CA GLU A 63 -3.30 -15.96 -10.40
C GLU A 63 -2.11 -15.01 -10.32
N ARG A 64 -2.36 -13.73 -9.98
CA ARG A 64 -1.31 -12.73 -9.85
C ARG A 64 -0.49 -12.94 -8.59
N ASP A 65 0.83 -12.85 -8.74
CA ASP A 65 1.75 -12.80 -7.60
C ASP A 65 1.71 -11.45 -6.89
N ARG A 66 1.39 -10.38 -7.64
CA ARG A 66 1.34 -8.99 -7.16
C ARG A 66 0.22 -8.20 -7.81
N PHE A 67 -0.29 -7.22 -7.09
CA PHE A 67 -1.22 -6.25 -7.63
C PHE A 67 -0.80 -4.83 -7.24
N TYR A 68 -0.85 -3.89 -8.19
CA TYR A 68 -0.32 -2.54 -8.04
C TYR A 68 -1.41 -1.48 -8.18
N LEU A 69 -1.36 -0.46 -7.29
CA LEU A 69 -2.17 0.75 -7.39
C LEU A 69 -1.25 1.96 -7.56
N VAL A 70 -1.50 2.79 -8.55
CA VAL A 70 -0.82 4.08 -8.72
C VAL A 70 -1.49 5.13 -7.83
N TRP A 71 -0.67 5.99 -7.24
CA TRP A 71 -1.08 7.16 -6.48
C TRP A 71 -0.91 8.42 -7.33
N ILE A 72 -1.99 9.14 -7.52
CA ILE A 72 -2.03 10.34 -8.35
C ILE A 72 -2.46 11.52 -7.47
N PHE A 73 -1.69 12.60 -7.53
CA PHE A 73 -1.99 13.86 -6.87
C PHE A 73 -2.00 15.00 -7.91
N ARG A 74 -3.13 15.69 -8.05
CA ARG A 74 -3.30 16.76 -9.05
C ARG A 74 -2.90 16.34 -10.46
N GLY A 75 -3.32 15.15 -10.89
CA GLY A 75 -3.02 14.60 -12.20
C GLY A 75 -1.58 14.06 -12.37
N THR A 76 -0.70 14.20 -11.37
CA THR A 76 0.67 13.70 -11.42
C THR A 76 0.79 12.38 -10.66
N ARG A 77 1.44 11.37 -11.27
CA ARG A 77 1.78 10.11 -10.60
C ARG A 77 2.89 10.36 -9.58
N VAL A 78 2.64 10.02 -8.31
CA VAL A 78 3.51 10.42 -7.19
C VAL A 78 3.99 9.24 -6.34
N GLY A 79 3.48 8.05 -6.58
CA GLY A 79 3.82 6.88 -5.79
C GLY A 79 2.97 5.67 -6.16
N HIS A 80 3.11 4.60 -5.40
CA HIS A 80 2.31 3.40 -5.55
C HIS A 80 2.15 2.66 -4.23
N SER A 81 1.15 1.81 -4.17
CA SER A 81 1.12 0.67 -3.27
C SER A 81 1.05 -0.62 -4.07
N SER A 82 1.50 -1.71 -3.48
CA SER A 82 1.30 -3.04 -4.03
C SER A 82 0.94 -4.03 -2.95
N ILE A 83 0.31 -5.13 -3.35
CA ILE A 83 0.15 -6.30 -2.48
C ILE A 83 0.83 -7.50 -3.11
N ASN A 84 1.32 -8.39 -2.25
CA ASN A 84 1.82 -9.72 -2.62
C ASN A 84 1.40 -10.75 -1.57
N LYS A 85 1.81 -12.01 -1.74
CA LYS A 85 1.40 -13.12 -0.86
C LYS A 85 -0.12 -13.13 -0.68
N ILE A 86 -0.84 -12.95 -1.78
CA ILE A 86 -2.30 -12.77 -1.81
C ILE A 86 -2.96 -14.12 -1.52
N VAL A 87 -3.71 -14.19 -0.42
CA VAL A 87 -4.62 -15.28 -0.10
C VAL A 87 -6.04 -14.72 -0.17
N LEU A 88 -6.72 -14.97 -1.30
CA LEU A 88 -8.06 -14.43 -1.56
C LEU A 88 -9.01 -14.73 -0.39
N GLY A 89 -9.82 -13.74 -0.05
CA GLY A 89 -10.76 -13.84 1.07
C GLY A 89 -10.12 -13.81 2.46
N THR A 90 -8.79 -13.79 2.56
CA THR A 90 -8.06 -13.92 3.83
C THR A 90 -7.12 -12.74 4.09
N GLU A 91 -5.95 -12.73 3.46
CA GLU A 91 -4.93 -11.72 3.73
C GLU A 91 -4.03 -11.44 2.54
N ALA A 92 -3.35 -10.29 2.57
CA ALA A 92 -2.24 -9.96 1.69
C ALA A 92 -1.23 -9.06 2.40
N TYR A 93 0.00 -9.00 1.88
CA TYR A 93 1.04 -8.12 2.37
C TYR A 93 1.07 -6.84 1.53
N ILE A 94 0.93 -5.68 2.16
CA ILE A 94 0.91 -4.37 1.51
C ILE A 94 2.27 -3.69 1.58
N HIS A 95 2.69 -3.06 0.47
CA HIS A 95 3.90 -2.27 0.33
C HIS A 95 3.54 -0.85 -0.10
N LEU A 96 4.32 0.15 0.35
CA LEU A 96 3.98 1.58 0.26
C LEU A 96 5.19 2.37 -0.22
N HIS A 97 5.06 3.10 -1.34
CA HIS A 97 6.15 3.85 -1.94
C HIS A 97 5.70 5.21 -2.45
N LEU A 98 6.13 6.28 -1.77
CA LEU A 98 5.94 7.66 -2.23
C LEU A 98 7.20 8.13 -2.97
N TRP A 99 7.10 8.28 -4.30
CA TRP A 99 8.23 8.58 -5.18
C TRP A 99 8.75 10.02 -5.02
N LYS A 100 7.84 10.96 -4.77
CA LYS A 100 8.15 12.40 -4.68
C LYS A 100 8.41 12.81 -3.23
N SER A 101 9.68 13.04 -2.88
CA SER A 101 10.12 13.38 -1.52
C SER A 101 9.48 14.68 -0.99
N GLN A 102 9.25 15.67 -1.86
CA GLN A 102 8.62 16.94 -1.52
C GLN A 102 7.16 16.82 -1.06
N LEU A 103 6.50 15.71 -1.35
CA LEU A 103 5.13 15.42 -0.91
C LEU A 103 5.06 14.71 0.44
N ARG A 104 6.23 14.38 1.02
CA ARG A 104 6.30 13.80 2.36
C ARG A 104 5.89 14.85 3.41
N ARG A 105 5.37 14.39 4.55
CA ARG A 105 4.90 15.22 5.68
C ARG A 105 3.65 16.08 5.40
N ALA A 106 3.08 16.07 4.20
CA ALA A 106 1.84 16.78 3.86
C ALA A 106 0.55 16.00 4.21
N GLY A 107 0.67 14.85 4.87
CA GLY A 107 -0.47 13.97 5.19
C GLY A 107 -0.99 13.13 4.02
N LEU A 108 -0.46 13.34 2.81
CA LEU A 108 -0.91 12.67 1.58
C LEU A 108 -0.70 11.15 1.65
N GLY A 109 0.42 10.70 2.21
CA GLY A 109 0.72 9.26 2.34
C GLY A 109 -0.36 8.51 3.12
N THR A 110 -0.86 9.10 4.21
CA THR A 110 -1.94 8.49 5.02
C THR A 110 -3.21 8.31 4.19
N GLU A 111 -3.61 9.33 3.41
CA GLU A 111 -4.81 9.26 2.58
C GLU A 111 -4.65 8.26 1.42
N PHE A 112 -3.49 8.21 0.78
CA PHE A 112 -3.21 7.21 -0.25
C PHE A 112 -3.29 5.78 0.30
N VAL A 113 -2.67 5.53 1.46
CA VAL A 113 -2.70 4.18 2.06
C VAL A 113 -4.11 3.80 2.48
N ARG A 114 -4.89 4.74 3.04
CA ARG A 114 -6.29 4.51 3.41
C ARG A 114 -7.14 4.06 2.20
N ARG A 115 -7.01 4.78 1.06
CA ARG A 115 -7.73 4.43 -0.18
C ARG A 115 -7.26 3.11 -0.76
N SER A 116 -5.94 2.87 -0.74
CA SER A 116 -5.37 1.61 -1.21
C SER A 116 -5.86 0.42 -0.38
N ALA A 117 -5.89 0.56 0.95
CA ALA A 117 -6.39 -0.49 1.83
C ALA A 117 -7.86 -0.81 1.56
N ALA A 118 -8.71 0.22 1.42
CA ALA A 118 -10.13 0.05 1.06
C ALA A 118 -10.28 -0.70 -0.28
N PHE A 119 -9.52 -0.29 -1.30
CA PHE A 119 -9.54 -0.96 -2.60
C PHE A 119 -9.16 -2.44 -2.50
N TYR A 120 -8.08 -2.76 -1.78
CA TYR A 120 -7.63 -4.15 -1.64
C TYR A 120 -8.61 -5.01 -0.86
N PHE A 121 -9.20 -4.49 0.22
CA PHE A 121 -10.23 -5.20 0.98
C PHE A 121 -11.44 -5.56 0.10
N GLU A 122 -11.89 -4.65 -0.74
CA GLU A 122 -13.03 -4.88 -1.63
C GLU A 122 -12.67 -5.82 -2.78
N ARG A 123 -11.60 -5.50 -3.54
CA ARG A 123 -11.24 -6.21 -4.77
C ARG A 123 -10.90 -7.67 -4.55
N PHE A 124 -10.19 -7.98 -3.47
CA PHE A 124 -9.70 -9.33 -3.15
C PHE A 124 -10.47 -9.99 -2.00
N ASN A 125 -11.54 -9.35 -1.53
CA ASN A 125 -12.35 -9.79 -0.39
C ASN A 125 -11.51 -10.10 0.87
N LEU A 126 -10.42 -9.36 1.09
CA LEU A 126 -9.51 -9.62 2.20
C LEU A 126 -10.18 -9.34 3.56
N GLN A 127 -9.76 -10.08 4.57
CA GLN A 127 -10.10 -9.85 5.97
C GLN A 127 -8.99 -9.10 6.70
N LYS A 128 -7.75 -9.16 6.16
CA LYS A 128 -6.59 -8.57 6.80
C LYS A 128 -5.55 -8.11 5.76
N LEU A 129 -4.92 -6.96 6.04
CA LEU A 129 -3.69 -6.51 5.39
C LEU A 129 -2.55 -6.56 6.39
N VAL A 130 -1.39 -7.06 5.95
CA VAL A 130 -0.16 -7.13 6.73
C VAL A 130 0.86 -6.17 6.11
N CYS A 131 1.57 -5.40 6.93
CA CYS A 131 2.69 -4.57 6.48
C CYS A 131 3.92 -4.79 7.37
N GLU A 132 5.09 -4.95 6.76
CA GLU A 132 6.34 -5.21 7.46
C GLU A 132 7.43 -4.20 7.03
N PRO A 133 7.29 -2.91 7.41
CA PRO A 133 8.32 -1.93 7.12
C PRO A 133 9.60 -2.19 7.93
N CYS A 134 10.73 -1.73 7.40
CA CYS A 134 11.98 -1.64 8.16
C CYS A 134 11.72 -0.91 9.49
N ALA A 135 12.13 -1.51 10.60
CA ALA A 135 11.87 -0.96 11.94
C ALA A 135 12.49 0.43 12.14
N GLU A 136 13.63 0.68 11.51
CA GLU A 136 14.36 1.94 11.59
C GLU A 136 13.82 3.03 10.63
N ASN A 137 12.84 2.72 9.77
CA ASN A 137 12.21 3.70 8.89
C ASN A 137 10.97 4.31 9.55
N PRO A 138 11.03 5.53 10.11
CA PRO A 138 9.92 6.08 10.87
C PRO A 138 8.71 6.47 9.99
N ALA A 139 8.90 6.71 8.69
CA ALA A 139 7.86 7.25 7.84
C ALA A 139 6.70 6.27 7.62
N PRO A 140 6.91 5.03 7.12
CA PRO A 140 5.84 4.05 6.97
C PRO A 140 5.26 3.63 8.33
N ASN A 141 6.10 3.45 9.37
CA ASN A 141 5.62 3.05 10.70
C ASN A 141 4.57 4.04 11.23
N ARG A 142 4.84 5.35 11.19
CA ARG A 142 3.90 6.40 11.62
C ARG A 142 2.61 6.44 10.78
N VAL A 143 2.69 6.15 9.49
CA VAL A 143 1.50 6.12 8.62
C VAL A 143 0.59 4.96 9.00
N LEU A 144 1.16 3.78 9.25
CA LEU A 144 0.41 2.59 9.65
C LEU A 144 -0.28 2.79 11.00
N GLU A 145 0.44 3.32 12.00
CA GLU A 145 -0.12 3.65 13.31
C GLU A 145 -1.30 4.62 13.22
N LYS A 146 -1.16 5.70 12.43
CA LYS A 146 -2.25 6.68 12.19
C LYS A 146 -3.49 6.08 11.53
N LEU A 147 -3.32 5.02 10.75
CA LEU A 147 -4.40 4.33 10.06
C LEU A 147 -5.02 3.20 10.88
N GLY A 148 -4.55 3.00 12.12
CA GLY A 148 -5.08 1.98 13.00
C GLY A 148 -4.57 0.57 12.71
N PHE A 149 -3.46 0.44 11.98
CA PHE A 149 -2.78 -0.85 11.92
C PHE A 149 -2.26 -1.20 13.33
N ALA A 150 -2.63 -2.36 13.82
CA ALA A 150 -2.17 -2.87 15.10
C ALA A 150 -0.72 -3.36 14.98
N PHE A 151 0.17 -2.87 15.82
CA PHE A 151 1.51 -3.43 15.98
C PHE A 151 1.40 -4.84 16.57
N VAL A 152 2.05 -5.83 15.92
CA VAL A 152 2.03 -7.22 16.36
C VAL A 152 3.35 -7.59 17.05
N ARG A 153 4.47 -7.34 16.37
CA ARG A 153 5.81 -7.65 16.88
C ARG A 153 6.91 -7.02 16.03
N ARG A 154 8.09 -6.89 16.63
CA ARG A 154 9.37 -6.65 15.92
C ARG A 154 10.14 -7.95 15.83
N TYR A 155 10.76 -8.23 14.69
CA TYR A 155 11.60 -9.41 14.51
C TYR A 155 12.54 -9.24 13.32
N ARG A 156 13.60 -10.06 13.29
CA ARG A 156 14.62 -10.04 12.26
C ARG A 156 14.27 -11.02 11.14
N THR A 157 14.32 -10.55 9.88
CA THR A 157 13.96 -11.34 8.71
C THR A 157 14.49 -10.71 7.42
N ILE A 158 14.33 -11.43 6.29
CA ILE A 158 14.46 -10.90 4.93
C ILE A 158 13.02 -10.73 4.40
N PRO A 159 12.44 -9.51 4.42
CA PRO A 159 11.01 -9.33 4.15
C PRO A 159 10.61 -9.49 2.68
N GLY A 160 11.58 -9.53 1.76
CA GLY A 160 11.32 -9.70 0.33
C GLY A 160 12.59 -9.99 -0.47
N VAL A 161 12.41 -10.34 -1.74
CA VAL A 161 13.50 -10.82 -2.63
C VAL A 161 14.60 -9.77 -2.86
N ILE A 162 14.26 -8.48 -2.82
CA ILE A 162 15.21 -7.37 -3.00
C ILE A 162 15.70 -6.80 -1.66
N ALA A 163 15.30 -7.39 -0.52
CA ALA A 163 15.65 -6.88 0.79
C ALA A 163 16.90 -7.57 1.36
N PHE A 164 17.65 -6.86 2.21
CA PHE A 164 18.63 -7.47 3.09
C PHE A 164 17.99 -7.95 4.40
N GLU A 165 18.71 -8.73 5.19
CA GLU A 165 18.26 -9.15 6.50
C GLU A 165 18.21 -7.95 7.46
N GLN A 166 17.04 -7.68 8.04
CA GLN A 166 16.77 -6.50 8.84
C GLN A 166 15.71 -6.75 9.90
N ASP A 167 15.66 -5.86 10.89
CA ASP A 167 14.51 -5.81 11.80
C ASP A 167 13.31 -5.16 11.11
N VAL A 168 12.18 -5.81 11.18
CA VAL A 168 10.90 -5.29 10.70
C VAL A 168 9.91 -5.15 11.84
N ASN A 169 9.03 -4.16 11.73
CA ASN A 169 7.83 -4.07 12.56
C ASN A 169 6.65 -4.65 11.80
N ARG A 170 6.07 -5.73 12.31
CA ARG A 170 4.86 -6.31 11.74
C ARG A 170 3.63 -5.57 12.25
N TYR A 171 2.84 -5.07 11.31
CA TYR A 171 1.55 -4.43 11.53
C TYR A 171 0.44 -5.18 10.81
N GLU A 172 -0.76 -5.18 11.38
CA GLU A 172 -1.95 -5.79 10.79
C GLU A 172 -3.13 -4.82 10.83
N LEU A 173 -3.83 -4.67 9.70
CA LEU A 173 -5.10 -3.97 9.62
C LEU A 173 -6.21 -4.97 9.28
N ARG A 174 -7.21 -5.10 10.13
CA ARG A 174 -8.40 -5.90 9.84
C ARG A 174 -9.42 -5.09 9.07
N ARG A 175 -10.17 -5.75 8.19
CA ARG A 175 -11.29 -5.14 7.49
C ARG A 175 -12.29 -4.60 8.51
N PRO A 176 -12.72 -3.32 8.40
CA PRO A 176 -13.79 -2.80 9.25
C PRO A 176 -15.06 -3.63 9.10
N ASN A 177 -15.70 -3.99 10.21
CA ASN A 177 -16.98 -4.70 10.18
C ASN A 177 -18.07 -3.78 9.66
N GLN A 178 -18.60 -4.04 8.47
CA GLN A 178 -19.72 -3.28 7.87
C GLN A 178 -21.02 -3.38 8.68
N SER A 179 -21.13 -4.32 9.64
CA SER A 179 -22.33 -4.53 10.46
C SER A 179 -22.55 -3.46 11.54
N LEU A 180 -21.51 -2.75 11.99
CA LEU A 180 -21.63 -1.73 13.04
C LEU A 180 -22.02 -0.35 12.52
N GLU A 181 -21.75 -0.02 11.26
CA GLU A 181 -22.13 1.28 10.68
C GLU A 181 -23.62 1.36 10.30
N ARG A 182 -24.26 0.21 10.02
CA ARG A 182 -25.71 0.17 9.73
C ARG A 182 -26.59 0.35 10.96
N THR A 183 -26.04 0.11 12.17
CA THR A 183 -26.79 0.26 13.43
C THR A 183 -26.71 1.69 13.98
N ALA A 184 -25.64 2.42 13.68
CA ALA A 184 -25.47 3.80 14.13
C ALA A 184 -26.27 4.82 13.27
N GLY A 185 -26.64 4.46 12.04
CA GLY A 185 -27.44 5.30 11.14
C GLY A 185 -28.98 5.17 11.31
N ARG A 186 -29.44 4.24 12.14
CA ARG A 186 -30.88 3.96 12.34
C ARG A 186 -31.50 4.53 13.62
N CYS A 187 -30.71 5.26 14.42
CA CYS A 187 -31.19 5.82 15.70
C CYS A 187 -31.61 7.30 15.65
N THR A 188 -31.74 7.92 14.45
CA THR A 188 -32.13 9.34 14.36
C THR A 188 -33.38 9.63 13.52
N GLU A 189 -34.21 8.61 13.22
CA GLU A 189 -35.52 8.85 12.65
C GLU A 189 -36.55 8.06 13.44
N GLU A 190 -37.11 8.69 14.45
CA GLU A 190 -38.45 8.47 15.00
C GLU A 190 -38.61 9.26 16.29
N VAL A 191 -38.93 10.53 16.20
CA VAL A 191 -39.80 11.25 17.13
C VAL A 191 -40.32 12.51 16.45
N GLU A 192 -41.36 12.39 15.67
CA GLU A 192 -42.36 13.42 15.53
C GLU A 192 -43.74 12.77 15.67
N VAL A 193 -44.27 12.86 16.86
CA VAL A 193 -45.63 12.46 17.18
C VAL A 193 -46.37 13.68 17.72
N GLU A 194 -47.44 14.01 17.02
CA GLU A 194 -48.72 14.52 17.47
C GLU A 194 -48.73 15.61 18.58
N ARG A 195 -49.09 16.84 18.20
CA ARG A 195 -50.29 17.53 18.71
C ARG A 195 -50.60 18.77 17.89
#